data_27c752dc468ac62b2a8b6d7880df8820
#
_entry.id   27c752dc468ac62b2a8b6d7880df8820
#
_cell.length_a   1.000
_cell.length_b   1.000
_cell.length_c   1.000
_cell.angle_alpha   90.00
_cell.angle_beta   90.00
_cell.angle_gamma   90.00
#
_symmetry.space_group_name_H-M   'P 1'
#
loop_
_entity.id
_entity.type
_entity.pdbx_description
1 polymer ?
#
loop_
_entity_poly.entity_id
_entity_poly.type
_entity_poly.pdbx_seq_one_letter_code
_entity_poly.pdbx_strand_id
1 'polypeptide(L)'
;TISSGNASSKGQAIVNACYQVGSPGSGLCAMWVSQVYSRAGYGYPGGNANNMYWNYCTSSNKGDLQPGMIIAVSTWTGTSAGRIYGHVGIYIGGGMVMHNVGSIQTMGLDAWINTYGTTVTPRWGWAA
;
A
#
# COMPACT_ATOMS: atom_id res chain seq x y z
N THR A 1 4.05 0.85 -19.10
CA THR A 1 4.52 0.87 -18.69
C THR A 1 5.16 0.94 -18.18
N ILE A 2 5.47 0.85 -18.21
CA ILE A 2 6.16 0.85 -17.62
C ILE A 2 6.74 1.26 -17.17
N SER A 3 6.60 1.92 -17.02
CA SER A 3 7.32 2.30 -16.50
C SER A 3 7.92 1.90 -15.74
N SER A 4 7.58 1.98 -15.23
CA SER A 4 8.57 1.33 -14.72
C SER A 4 8.63 0.05 -15.45
N GLY A 5 9.42 -0.06 -16.38
CA GLY A 5 9.53 -1.26 -17.17
C GLY A 5 9.87 -2.51 -16.39
N ASN A 6 9.95 -2.38 -15.06
CA ASN A 6 10.30 -3.48 -14.17
C ASN A 6 9.11 -4.14 -13.50
N ALA A 7 7.90 -3.70 -13.81
CA ALA A 7 6.71 -4.32 -13.24
C ALA A 7 6.56 -5.74 -13.75
N SER A 8 6.48 -6.71 -12.84
CA SER A 8 6.17 -8.09 -13.15
C SER A 8 4.70 -8.22 -13.59
N SER A 9 4.33 -9.37 -14.15
CA SER A 9 2.92 -9.64 -14.48
C SER A 9 2.03 -9.52 -13.24
N LYS A 10 2.49 -10.01 -12.10
CA LYS A 10 1.82 -9.88 -10.81
C LYS A 10 1.67 -8.41 -10.42
N GLY A 11 2.77 -7.67 -10.47
CA GLY A 11 2.75 -6.24 -10.12
C GLY A 11 1.85 -5.44 -11.02
N GLN A 12 1.88 -5.70 -12.33
CA GLN A 12 1.04 -5.01 -13.30
C GLN A 12 -0.45 -5.29 -13.07
N ALA A 13 -0.80 -6.54 -12.76
CA ALA A 13 -2.19 -6.91 -12.46
C ALA A 13 -2.70 -6.18 -11.22
N ILE A 14 -1.87 -6.09 -10.18
CA ILE A 14 -2.23 -5.38 -8.95
C ILE A 14 -2.38 -3.88 -9.21
N VAL A 15 -1.46 -3.28 -9.94
CA VAL A 15 -1.53 -1.85 -10.29
C VAL A 15 -2.79 -1.56 -11.11
N ASN A 16 -3.11 -2.39 -12.09
CA ASN A 16 -4.33 -2.24 -12.88
C ASN A 16 -5.57 -2.31 -11.98
N ALA A 17 -5.59 -3.23 -11.04
CA ALA A 17 -6.72 -3.38 -10.09
C ALA A 17 -6.86 -2.16 -9.18
N CYS A 18 -5.79 -1.44 -8.86
CA CYS A 18 -5.86 -0.21 -8.07
C CYS A 18 -6.81 0.82 -8.67
N TYR A 19 -6.88 0.89 -9.99
CA TYR A 19 -7.75 1.83 -10.70
C TYR A 19 -9.18 1.33 -10.86
N GLN A 20 -9.45 0.08 -10.49
CA GLN A 20 -10.75 -0.57 -10.66
C GLN A 20 -11.53 -0.70 -9.37
N VAL A 21 -10.88 -0.49 -8.22
CA VAL A 21 -11.50 -0.66 -6.90
C VAL A 21 -11.65 0.70 -6.25
N GLY A 22 -12.90 1.10 -6.00
CA GLY A 22 -13.20 2.35 -5.33
C GLY A 22 -12.98 2.27 -3.82
N SER A 23 -13.12 3.40 -3.14
CA SER A 23 -12.95 3.46 -1.69
C SER A 23 -14.07 2.71 -0.96
N PRO A 24 -13.72 1.80 -0.04
CA PRO A 24 -14.73 1.18 0.84
C PRO A 24 -15.18 2.10 1.98
N GLY A 25 -14.55 3.25 2.15
CA GLY A 25 -14.89 4.21 3.19
C GLY A 25 -13.67 4.68 3.98
N SER A 26 -13.90 5.61 4.88
CA SER A 26 -12.85 6.16 5.75
C SER A 26 -12.38 5.10 6.75
N GLY A 27 -11.11 5.12 7.08
CA GLY A 27 -10.52 4.19 8.05
C GLY A 27 -10.32 2.77 7.52
N LEU A 28 -10.56 2.53 6.24
CA LEU A 28 -10.53 1.21 5.63
C LEU A 28 -9.40 1.08 4.60
N CYS A 29 -8.22 1.59 4.91
CA CYS A 29 -7.08 1.55 4.00
C CYS A 29 -6.64 0.11 3.69
N ALA A 30 -6.59 -0.74 4.70
CA ALA A 30 -6.20 -2.15 4.52
C ALA A 30 -7.28 -2.95 3.79
N MET A 31 -8.56 -2.62 4.01
CA MET A 31 -9.64 -3.25 3.27
C MET A 31 -9.54 -2.95 1.77
N TRP A 32 -9.25 -1.70 1.41
CA TRP A 32 -9.05 -1.34 0.00
C TRP A 32 -7.90 -2.14 -0.61
N VAL A 33 -6.77 -2.23 0.09
CA VAL A 33 -5.62 -3.01 -0.38
C VAL A 33 -6.00 -4.47 -0.59
N SER A 34 -6.74 -5.05 0.36
CA SER A 34 -7.19 -6.45 0.24
C SER A 34 -8.14 -6.65 -0.94
N GLN A 35 -9.04 -5.70 -1.18
CA GLN A 35 -9.95 -5.74 -2.33
C GLN A 35 -9.19 -5.63 -3.64
N VAL A 36 -8.15 -4.80 -3.70
CA VAL A 36 -7.30 -4.66 -4.89
C VAL A 36 -6.59 -5.98 -5.19
N TYR A 37 -5.98 -6.60 -4.20
CA TYR A 37 -5.29 -7.88 -4.39
C TYR A 37 -6.26 -8.97 -4.83
N SER A 38 -7.45 -9.03 -4.23
CA SER A 38 -8.49 -9.97 -4.62
C SER A 38 -8.95 -9.74 -6.06
N ARG A 39 -9.16 -8.49 -6.44
CA ARG A 39 -9.53 -8.12 -7.81
C ARG A 39 -8.47 -8.55 -8.82
N ALA A 40 -7.21 -8.47 -8.45
CA ALA A 40 -6.09 -8.87 -9.31
C ALA A 40 -5.93 -10.39 -9.40
N GLY A 41 -6.64 -11.16 -8.58
CA GLY A 41 -6.57 -12.62 -8.58
C GLY A 41 -5.53 -13.20 -7.64
N TYR A 42 -5.02 -12.42 -6.69
CA TYR A 42 -3.96 -12.86 -5.77
C TYR A 42 -4.44 -13.07 -4.33
N GLY A 43 -5.75 -13.23 -4.15
CA GLY A 43 -6.32 -13.50 -2.85
C GLY A 43 -6.64 -12.23 -2.05
N TYR A 44 -7.26 -12.44 -0.89
CA TYR A 44 -7.69 -11.35 0.00
C TYR A 44 -6.82 -11.38 1.27
N PRO A 45 -5.79 -10.52 1.38
CA PRO A 45 -4.89 -10.55 2.54
C PRO A 45 -5.60 -10.38 3.87
N GLY A 46 -6.55 -9.46 3.95
CA GLY A 46 -7.31 -9.21 5.17
C GLY A 46 -6.49 -8.50 6.25
N GLY A 47 -7.11 -8.31 7.41
CA GLY A 47 -6.48 -7.64 8.54
C GLY A 47 -6.41 -6.13 8.39
N ASN A 48 -5.71 -5.50 9.32
CA ASN A 48 -5.48 -4.06 9.33
C ASN A 48 -4.07 -3.74 8.80
N ALA A 49 -3.77 -2.45 8.64
CA ALA A 49 -2.48 -2.03 8.11
C ALA A 49 -1.31 -2.52 8.98
N ASN A 50 -1.45 -2.52 10.30
CA ASN A 50 -0.44 -3.03 11.20
C ASN A 50 -0.19 -4.53 11.01
N ASN A 51 -1.24 -5.32 10.77
CA ASN A 51 -1.08 -6.74 10.47
C ASN A 51 -0.31 -6.92 9.16
N MET A 52 -0.63 -6.13 8.14
CA MET A 52 0.06 -6.18 6.86
C MET A 52 1.53 -5.78 6.99
N TYR A 53 1.81 -4.77 7.81
CA TYR A 53 3.18 -4.32 8.07
C TYR A 53 4.04 -5.46 8.62
N TRP A 54 3.53 -6.18 9.62
CA TRP A 54 4.28 -7.26 10.25
C TRP A 54 4.31 -8.54 9.43
N ASN A 55 3.25 -8.83 8.67
CA ASN A 55 3.12 -10.11 7.97
C ASN A 55 3.75 -10.11 6.58
N TYR A 56 3.75 -8.98 5.89
CA TYR A 56 4.10 -8.94 4.46
C TYR A 56 5.24 -7.99 4.11
N CYS A 57 5.50 -7.00 4.93
CA CYS A 57 6.51 -5.99 4.60
C CYS A 57 7.87 -6.43 5.12
N THR A 58 8.79 -6.69 4.20
CA THR A 58 10.07 -7.32 4.49
C THR A 58 11.27 -6.39 4.30
N SER A 59 11.08 -5.23 3.68
CA SER A 59 12.19 -4.35 3.32
C SER A 59 11.82 -2.89 3.51
N SER A 60 12.82 -2.08 3.84
CA SER A 60 12.78 -0.62 3.77
C SER A 60 13.75 -0.07 2.73
N ASN A 61 14.33 -0.94 1.93
CA ASN A 61 15.26 -0.56 0.87
C ASN A 61 14.47 -0.24 -0.41
N LYS A 62 14.60 0.98 -0.90
CA LYS A 62 13.93 1.41 -2.13
C LYS A 62 14.31 0.56 -3.34
N GLY A 63 15.48 -0.05 -3.34
CA GLY A 63 15.90 -0.96 -4.40
C GLY A 63 15.06 -2.23 -4.48
N ASP A 64 14.37 -2.59 -3.41
CA ASP A 64 13.49 -3.77 -3.36
C ASP A 64 12.05 -3.43 -3.71
N LEU A 65 11.69 -2.15 -3.75
CA LEU A 65 10.32 -1.72 -3.99
C LEU A 65 9.93 -1.92 -5.45
N GLN A 66 8.84 -2.65 -5.66
CA GLN A 66 8.33 -2.93 -7.00
C GLN A 66 6.86 -2.53 -7.10
N PRO A 67 6.41 -2.10 -8.30
CA PRO A 67 5.00 -1.81 -8.52
C PRO A 67 4.12 -3.00 -8.14
N GLY A 68 3.06 -2.74 -7.39
CA GLY A 68 2.16 -3.76 -6.86
C GLY A 68 2.45 -4.16 -5.42
N MET A 69 3.64 -3.86 -4.90
CA MET A 69 3.92 -4.07 -3.47
C MET A 69 3.09 -3.15 -2.60
N ILE A 70 2.72 -3.63 -1.42
CA ILE A 70 2.16 -2.75 -0.39
C ILE A 70 3.29 -1.99 0.30
N ILE A 71 2.97 -0.79 0.76
CA ILE A 71 3.82 0.03 1.62
C ILE A 71 3.02 0.36 2.87
N ALA A 72 3.58 0.13 4.04
CA ALA A 72 2.83 0.24 5.27
C ALA A 72 3.67 0.79 6.43
N VAL A 73 2.96 1.31 7.43
CA VAL A 73 3.48 1.60 8.76
C VAL A 73 2.54 0.95 9.78
N SER A 74 3.11 0.47 10.88
CA SER A 74 2.32 -0.22 11.92
C SER A 74 1.57 0.76 12.82
N THR A 75 2.00 2.01 12.87
CA THR A 75 1.33 3.06 13.63
C THR A 75 1.65 4.43 13.00
N TRP A 76 0.68 5.33 13.10
CA TRP A 76 0.82 6.70 12.63
C TRP A 76 -0.02 7.62 13.50
N THR A 77 0.57 8.68 14.01
CA THR A 77 -0.05 9.53 15.03
C THR A 77 -0.98 10.61 14.47
N GLY A 78 -1.13 10.70 13.15
CA GLY A 78 -1.97 11.72 12.51
C GLY A 78 -3.47 11.57 12.73
N THR A 79 -3.94 10.35 13.03
CA THR A 79 -5.35 10.06 13.35
C THR A 79 -5.42 9.02 14.46
N SER A 80 -6.59 8.91 15.10
CA SER A 80 -6.81 7.86 16.11
C SER A 80 -6.72 6.46 15.51
N ALA A 81 -7.32 6.26 14.34
CA ALA A 81 -7.24 4.98 13.63
C ALA A 81 -5.79 4.67 13.24
N GLY A 82 -5.04 5.68 12.80
CA GLY A 82 -3.63 5.52 12.46
C GLY A 82 -2.78 5.06 13.63
N ARG A 83 -3.05 5.57 14.82
CA ARG A 83 -2.32 5.15 16.04
C ARG A 83 -2.55 3.68 16.36
N ILE A 84 -3.76 3.20 16.17
CA ILE A 84 -4.15 1.82 16.51
C ILE A 84 -3.75 0.86 15.40
N TYR A 85 -4.03 1.22 14.15
CA TYR A 85 -3.96 0.30 13.02
C TYR A 85 -2.86 0.60 12.01
N GLY A 86 -2.22 1.77 12.07
CA GLY A 86 -1.25 2.21 11.09
C GLY A 86 -1.90 2.66 9.79
N HIS A 87 -1.15 2.61 8.71
CA HIS A 87 -1.62 2.99 7.36
C HIS A 87 -0.93 2.13 6.31
N VAL A 88 -1.61 1.91 5.20
CA VAL A 88 -1.08 1.09 4.11
C VAL A 88 -1.57 1.63 2.77
N GLY A 89 -0.73 1.53 1.76
CA GLY A 89 -1.05 1.82 0.38
C GLY A 89 -0.38 0.83 -0.55
N ILE A 90 -0.47 1.10 -1.85
CA ILE A 90 0.17 0.27 -2.87
C ILE A 90 1.08 1.15 -3.72
N TYR A 91 2.32 0.73 -3.89
CA TYR A 91 3.23 1.39 -4.81
C TYR A 91 2.81 1.06 -6.23
N ILE A 92 2.49 2.09 -7.02
CA ILE A 92 1.98 1.90 -8.38
C ILE A 92 3.04 2.16 -9.46
N GLY A 93 4.29 2.37 -9.04
CA GLY A 93 5.37 2.69 -9.97
C GLY A 93 5.50 4.19 -10.21
N GLY A 94 6.54 4.59 -10.93
CA GLY A 94 6.76 5.99 -11.26
C GLY A 94 6.98 6.91 -10.07
N GLY A 95 7.38 6.35 -8.93
CA GLY A 95 7.56 7.13 -7.70
C GLY A 95 6.25 7.52 -7.01
N MET A 96 5.14 6.80 -7.27
CA MET A 96 3.82 7.15 -6.75
C MET A 96 3.22 6.02 -5.90
N VAL A 97 2.51 6.41 -4.86
CA VAL A 97 1.76 5.50 -3.99
C VAL A 97 0.28 5.85 -4.08
N MET A 98 -0.57 4.85 -4.26
CA MET A 98 -2.02 5.00 -4.20
C MET A 98 -2.53 4.41 -2.89
N HIS A 99 -3.45 5.11 -2.24
CA HIS A 99 -3.99 4.67 -0.97
C HIS A 99 -5.42 5.18 -0.78
N ASN A 100 -6.12 4.59 0.20
CA ASN A 100 -7.46 5.01 0.58
C ASN A 100 -7.40 5.80 1.88
N VAL A 101 -7.82 7.05 1.82
CA VAL A 101 -7.92 7.96 2.98
C VAL A 101 -9.35 8.48 3.11
N GLY A 102 -10.35 7.64 2.79
CA GLY A 102 -11.75 8.02 2.68
C GLY A 102 -12.15 8.22 1.22
N SER A 103 -11.21 8.54 0.38
CA SER A 103 -11.25 8.50 -1.07
C SER A 103 -9.93 7.98 -1.56
N ILE A 104 -9.88 7.50 -2.79
CA ILE A 104 -8.63 7.00 -3.37
C ILE A 104 -7.79 8.20 -3.81
N GLN A 105 -6.58 8.27 -3.28
CA GLN A 105 -5.64 9.36 -3.54
C GLN A 105 -4.29 8.79 -3.97
N THR A 106 -3.51 9.57 -4.69
CA THR A 106 -2.12 9.26 -4.98
C THR A 106 -1.23 10.33 -4.39
N MET A 107 -0.03 9.93 -3.99
CA MET A 107 1.00 10.88 -3.59
C MET A 107 2.38 10.32 -3.93
N GLY A 108 3.36 11.19 -4.01
CA GLY A 108 4.73 10.77 -4.26
C GLY A 108 5.26 9.86 -3.17
N LEU A 109 6.12 8.92 -3.54
CA LEU A 109 6.72 7.97 -2.59
C LEU A 109 7.41 8.67 -1.43
N ASP A 110 8.26 9.66 -1.72
CA ASP A 110 8.98 10.37 -0.67
C ASP A 110 8.04 11.16 0.23
N ALA A 111 7.00 11.78 -0.34
CA ALA A 111 5.97 12.46 0.44
C ALA A 111 5.22 11.48 1.35
N TRP A 112 4.89 10.30 0.85
CA TRP A 112 4.23 9.25 1.65
C TRP A 112 5.11 8.81 2.83
N ILE A 113 6.39 8.56 2.55
CA ILE A 113 7.37 8.18 3.58
C ILE A 113 7.49 9.29 4.63
N ASN A 114 7.59 10.54 4.20
CA ASN A 114 7.72 11.66 5.13
C ASN A 114 6.46 11.89 5.96
N THR A 115 5.29 11.67 5.39
CA THR A 115 4.01 11.88 6.08
C THR A 115 3.73 10.77 7.08
N TYR A 116 3.85 9.51 6.66
CA TYR A 116 3.44 8.35 7.45
C TYR A 116 4.58 7.69 8.21
N GLY A 117 5.82 7.96 7.84
CA GLY A 117 7.00 7.38 8.46
C GLY A 117 7.54 8.15 9.65
N THR A 118 6.73 8.95 10.32
CA THR A 118 7.17 9.80 11.45
C THR A 118 7.34 9.02 12.75
N THR A 119 6.68 7.88 12.90
CA THR A 119 6.73 7.09 14.13
C THR A 119 7.52 5.80 13.93
N VAL A 120 7.27 5.09 12.84
CA VAL A 120 7.99 3.88 12.49
C VAL A 120 8.47 3.98 11.05
N THR A 121 9.53 3.27 10.74
CA THR A 121 10.07 3.24 9.37
C THR A 121 9.10 2.49 8.47
N PRO A 122 8.64 3.10 7.36
CA PRO A 122 7.82 2.39 6.39
C PRO A 122 8.55 1.19 5.81
N ARG A 123 7.78 0.13 5.54
CA ARG A 123 8.28 -1.08 4.90
C ARG A 123 7.38 -1.47 3.76
N TRP A 124 7.90 -2.27 2.87
CA TRP A 124 7.16 -2.77 1.71
C TRP A 124 7.41 -4.24 1.43
N GLY A 125 6.50 -4.83 0.70
CA GLY A 125 6.56 -6.24 0.32
C GLY A 125 5.29 -6.66 -0.39
N TRP A 126 5.21 -7.94 -0.72
CA TRP A 126 4.07 -8.53 -1.39
C TRP A 126 3.07 -9.06 -0.36
N ALA A 127 1.81 -8.68 -0.50
CA ALA A 127 0.73 -9.18 0.36
C ALA A 127 0.07 -10.45 -0.25
N ALA A 128 0.81 -11.15 -1.05
CA ALA A 128 0.36 -12.38 -1.68
C ALA A 128 1.48 -13.41 -1.77
#